data_ee570b4fd4e4554905c75013b351fac9
#
_entry.id   ee570b4fd4e4554905c75013b351fac9
#
_cell.length_a   1.000
_cell.length_b   1.000
_cell.length_c   1.000
_cell.angle_alpha   90.00
_cell.angle_beta   90.00
_cell.angle_gamma   90.00
#
_symmetry.space_group_name_H-M   'P 1'
#
loop_
_entity.id
_entity.type
_entity.pdbx_description
1 polymer ?
#
loop_
_entity_poly.entity_id
_entity_poly.type
_entity_poly.pdbx_seq_one_letter_code
_entity_poly.pdbx_strand_id
1 'polypeptide(L)'
;MSQLVRIEEVDGIKKALSDLTNQHSKISDMTTPKAYIKKKMGLDYVEIGYMKAIADKEFPGWSWEILNSEALGSAAYVVHGRLKWYDNGVMRTGDMVAAHRIQTKKGSTTEFVDVGNDIKSANTDCMKKALNMYMNIADDVYRNQYEDPELSDEQVEEIIKLAGDISDDEARKIDTLITSGKLNNLNYKASFAKLTRMKEAEK
;
A
#
# COMPACT_ATOMS: atom_id res chain seq x y z
N MET A 1 37.14 -23.73 -11.16
CA MET A 1 37.87 -23.31 -9.93
C MET A 1 36.93 -22.49 -9.08
N SER A 2 36.57 -23.00 -7.92
CA SER A 2 35.76 -22.26 -6.93
C SER A 2 36.66 -21.20 -6.31
N GLN A 3 36.35 -19.91 -6.52
CA GLN A 3 37.01 -18.82 -5.79
C GLN A 3 36.61 -18.94 -4.33
N LEU A 4 37.58 -19.18 -3.45
CA LEU A 4 37.42 -19.08 -2.02
C LEU A 4 37.20 -17.60 -1.69
N VAL A 5 35.97 -17.25 -1.26
CA VAL A 5 35.63 -15.92 -0.77
C VAL A 5 36.35 -15.73 0.57
N ARG A 6 37.09 -14.62 0.73
CA ARG A 6 37.78 -14.31 2.00
C ARG A 6 36.77 -14.00 3.11
N ILE A 7 37.09 -14.35 4.35
CA ILE A 7 36.20 -14.09 5.51
C ILE A 7 35.85 -12.61 5.63
N GLU A 8 36.79 -11.71 5.40
CA GLU A 8 36.60 -10.26 5.39
C GLU A 8 35.58 -9.79 4.35
N GLU A 9 35.56 -10.43 3.15
CA GLU A 9 34.56 -10.16 2.10
C GLU A 9 33.17 -10.63 2.54
N VAL A 10 33.06 -11.75 3.25
CA VAL A 10 31.79 -12.28 3.78
C VAL A 10 31.21 -11.33 4.83
N ASP A 11 32.03 -10.82 5.74
CA ASP A 11 31.57 -9.89 6.78
C ASP A 11 31.18 -8.53 6.20
N GLY A 12 31.88 -8.06 5.14
CA GLY A 12 31.47 -6.88 4.39
C GLY A 12 30.10 -7.04 3.72
N ILE A 13 29.86 -8.21 3.11
CA ILE A 13 28.55 -8.53 2.49
C ILE A 13 27.44 -8.60 3.54
N LYS A 14 27.68 -9.27 4.67
CA LYS A 14 26.70 -9.34 5.77
C LYS A 14 26.34 -7.98 6.32
N LYS A 15 27.33 -7.10 6.50
CA LYS A 15 27.09 -5.73 6.94
C LYS A 15 26.25 -4.96 5.91
N ALA A 16 26.60 -5.03 4.63
CA ALA A 16 25.84 -4.35 3.56
C ALA A 16 24.38 -4.84 3.51
N LEU A 17 24.14 -6.15 3.66
CA LEU A 17 22.78 -6.70 3.71
C LEU A 17 22.01 -6.23 4.97
N SER A 18 22.67 -6.16 6.12
CA SER A 18 22.07 -5.64 7.35
C SER A 18 21.71 -4.15 7.21
N ASP A 19 22.58 -3.34 6.63
CA ASP A 19 22.34 -1.92 6.40
C ASP A 19 21.15 -1.70 5.44
N LEU A 20 21.05 -2.52 4.37
CA LEU A 20 19.91 -2.55 3.46
C LEU A 20 18.60 -2.90 4.18
N THR A 21 18.62 -3.97 4.98
CA THR A 21 17.44 -4.38 5.75
C THR A 21 16.97 -3.27 6.68
N ASN A 22 17.90 -2.62 7.39
CA ASN A 22 17.59 -1.52 8.29
C ASN A 22 17.01 -0.30 7.56
N GLN A 23 17.54 0.05 6.38
CA GLN A 23 17.02 1.14 5.56
C GLN A 23 15.58 0.87 5.11
N HIS A 24 15.33 -0.33 4.56
CA HIS A 24 14.00 -0.70 4.08
C HIS A 24 12.99 -0.82 5.23
N SER A 25 13.38 -1.38 6.39
CA SER A 25 12.52 -1.42 7.58
C SER A 25 12.18 -0.02 8.06
N LYS A 26 13.16 0.88 8.15
CA LYS A 26 12.92 2.28 8.53
C LYS A 26 11.89 2.95 7.62
N ILE A 27 11.97 2.73 6.31
CA ILE A 27 11.04 3.33 5.34
C ILE A 27 9.65 2.70 5.47
N SER A 28 9.58 1.38 5.61
CA SER A 28 8.34 0.64 5.81
C SER A 28 7.58 1.06 7.08
N ASP A 29 8.33 1.42 8.14
CA ASP A 29 7.76 1.87 9.42
C ASP A 29 7.41 3.36 9.44
N MET A 30 7.66 4.10 8.35
CA MET A 30 7.30 5.52 8.27
C MET A 30 5.79 5.69 8.20
N THR A 31 5.26 6.59 9.03
CA THR A 31 3.85 6.97 8.98
C THR A 31 3.62 8.04 7.91
N THR A 32 2.77 7.75 6.94
CA THR A 32 2.39 8.73 5.92
C THR A 32 1.48 9.80 6.52
N PRO A 33 1.83 11.10 6.44
CA PRO A 33 0.99 12.16 7.01
C PRO A 33 -0.38 12.21 6.32
N LYS A 34 -1.44 12.36 7.11
CA LYS A 34 -2.84 12.34 6.63
C LYS A 34 -3.12 13.34 5.50
N ALA A 35 -2.39 14.45 5.44
CA ALA A 35 -2.52 15.47 4.40
C ALA A 35 -2.25 14.90 2.99
N TYR A 36 -1.39 13.88 2.87
CA TYR A 36 -1.02 13.23 1.60
C TYR A 36 -1.84 11.97 1.29
N ILE A 37 -2.70 11.53 2.21
CA ILE A 37 -3.62 10.41 2.00
C ILE A 37 -4.95 10.94 1.49
N LYS A 38 -5.36 10.46 0.31
CA LYS A 38 -6.65 10.82 -0.31
C LYS A 38 -7.51 9.56 -0.44
N LYS A 39 -8.83 9.76 -0.39
CA LYS A 39 -9.78 8.68 -0.66
C LYS A 39 -10.30 8.77 -2.09
N LYS A 40 -10.26 7.64 -2.80
CA LYS A 40 -10.84 7.49 -4.13
C LYS A 40 -11.57 6.15 -4.19
N MET A 41 -12.88 6.17 -4.44
CA MET A 41 -13.73 4.97 -4.52
C MET A 41 -13.65 4.07 -3.26
N GLY A 42 -13.51 4.68 -2.07
CA GLY A 42 -13.41 3.95 -0.80
C GLY A 42 -12.00 3.48 -0.43
N LEU A 43 -11.03 3.56 -1.33
CA LEU A 43 -9.64 3.17 -1.10
C LEU A 43 -8.78 4.38 -0.77
N ASP A 44 -7.86 4.20 0.15
CA ASP A 44 -6.83 5.19 0.45
C ASP A 44 -5.72 5.12 -0.59
N TYR A 45 -5.23 6.27 -1.02
CA TYR A 45 -4.08 6.38 -1.91
C TYR A 45 -3.21 7.55 -1.50
N VAL A 46 -1.90 7.43 -1.75
CA VAL A 46 -0.91 8.45 -1.42
C VAL A 46 -0.59 9.30 -2.65
N GLU A 47 -0.45 10.61 -2.44
CA GLU A 47 -0.06 11.52 -3.52
C GLU A 47 1.37 11.22 -4.01
N ILE A 48 1.54 11.18 -5.34
CA ILE A 48 2.85 10.87 -5.95
C ILE A 48 3.94 11.87 -5.55
N GLY A 49 3.57 13.14 -5.31
CA GLY A 49 4.51 14.16 -4.86
C GLY A 49 5.19 13.82 -3.55
N TYR A 50 4.43 13.30 -2.58
CA TYR A 50 4.97 12.81 -1.31
C TYR A 50 5.91 11.61 -1.52
N MET A 51 5.47 10.60 -2.28
CA MET A 51 6.27 9.40 -2.53
C MET A 51 7.60 9.72 -3.22
N LYS A 52 7.58 10.65 -4.19
CA LYS A 52 8.79 11.16 -4.84
C LYS A 52 9.71 11.87 -3.86
N ALA A 53 9.19 12.71 -2.98
CA ALA A 53 9.99 13.41 -1.99
C ALA A 53 10.71 12.44 -1.03
N ILE A 54 10.06 11.34 -0.66
CA ILE A 54 10.71 10.28 0.12
C ILE A 54 11.77 9.56 -0.72
N ALA A 55 11.47 9.23 -1.99
CA ALA A 55 12.44 8.60 -2.89
C ALA A 55 13.68 9.50 -3.12
N ASP A 56 13.49 10.79 -3.32
CA ASP A 56 14.58 11.77 -3.48
C ASP A 56 15.48 11.82 -2.25
N LYS A 57 14.89 11.69 -1.05
CA LYS A 57 15.61 11.75 0.22
C LYS A 57 16.35 10.46 0.56
N GLU A 58 15.67 9.31 0.45
CA GLU A 58 16.17 8.03 0.95
C GLU A 58 16.92 7.21 -0.12
N PHE A 59 16.67 7.48 -1.41
CA PHE A 59 17.29 6.83 -2.56
C PHE A 59 17.80 7.84 -3.60
N PRO A 60 18.69 8.77 -3.23
CA PRO A 60 19.15 9.80 -4.16
C PRO A 60 19.75 9.17 -5.43
N GLY A 61 19.40 9.73 -6.58
CA GLY A 61 19.82 9.22 -7.88
C GLY A 61 18.87 8.16 -8.48
N TRP A 62 17.72 7.91 -7.87
CA TRP A 62 16.69 7.08 -8.49
C TRP A 62 16.20 7.69 -9.81
N SER A 63 15.71 6.85 -10.70
CA SER A 63 15.12 7.29 -11.96
C SER A 63 13.98 6.39 -12.39
N TRP A 64 13.05 6.98 -13.15
CA TRP A 64 11.92 6.27 -13.75
C TRP A 64 11.98 6.35 -15.27
N GLU A 65 11.84 5.21 -15.92
CA GLU A 65 11.86 5.07 -17.38
C GLU A 65 10.56 4.41 -17.84
N ILE A 66 9.89 4.98 -18.82
CA ILE A 66 8.75 4.34 -19.49
C ILE A 66 9.31 3.45 -20.60
N LEU A 67 9.14 2.14 -20.44
CA LEU A 67 9.59 1.15 -21.42
C LEU A 67 8.56 1.00 -22.55
N ASN A 68 7.28 0.99 -22.19
CA ASN A 68 6.18 0.92 -23.14
C ASN A 68 4.95 1.63 -22.58
N SER A 69 4.16 2.20 -23.47
CA SER A 69 2.84 2.75 -23.16
C SER A 69 1.93 2.52 -24.35
N GLU A 70 0.83 1.80 -24.13
CA GLU A 70 -0.10 1.43 -25.17
C GLU A 70 -1.55 1.47 -24.70
N ALA A 71 -2.46 1.64 -25.66
CA ALA A 71 -3.89 1.55 -25.41
C ALA A 71 -4.36 0.10 -25.55
N LEU A 72 -5.05 -0.42 -24.55
CA LEU A 72 -5.77 -1.69 -24.62
C LEU A 72 -7.18 -1.45 -25.17
N GLY A 73 -7.27 -1.34 -26.47
CA GLY A 73 -8.50 -0.93 -27.15
C GLY A 73 -8.98 0.45 -26.68
N SER A 74 -10.28 0.59 -26.43
CA SER A 74 -10.89 1.79 -25.81
C SER A 74 -11.04 1.66 -24.29
N ALA A 75 -10.51 0.59 -23.68
CA ALA A 75 -10.75 0.28 -22.27
C ALA A 75 -9.78 0.97 -21.33
N ALA A 76 -8.49 0.90 -21.61
CA ALA A 76 -7.45 1.40 -20.73
C ALA A 76 -6.16 1.79 -21.45
N TYR A 77 -5.39 2.68 -20.84
CA TYR A 77 -3.97 2.83 -21.12
C TYR A 77 -3.16 1.96 -20.16
N VAL A 78 -2.21 1.21 -20.72
CA VAL A 78 -1.26 0.38 -19.97
C VAL A 78 0.11 1.04 -20.07
N VAL A 79 0.78 1.18 -18.95
CA VAL A 79 2.16 1.66 -18.87
C VAL A 79 3.00 0.55 -18.27
N HIS A 80 4.10 0.22 -18.96
CA HIS A 80 5.19 -0.58 -18.46
C HIS A 80 6.37 0.34 -18.20
N GLY A 81 6.78 0.45 -16.96
CA GLY A 81 7.89 1.32 -16.56
C GLY A 81 8.92 0.58 -15.74
N ARG A 82 10.10 1.17 -15.68
CA ARG A 82 11.26 0.67 -14.94
C ARG A 82 11.73 1.69 -13.92
N LEU A 83 11.77 1.27 -12.66
CA LEU A 83 12.43 1.98 -11.58
C LEU A 83 13.88 1.55 -11.51
N LYS A 84 14.80 2.52 -11.39
CA LYS A 84 16.22 2.30 -11.13
C LYS A 84 16.59 3.06 -9.86
N TRP A 85 17.34 2.44 -8.96
CA TRP A 85 17.77 3.09 -7.72
C TRP A 85 19.06 2.47 -7.20
N TYR A 86 19.67 3.12 -6.22
CA TYR A 86 20.86 2.63 -5.55
C TYR A 86 20.54 2.24 -4.10
N ASP A 87 20.84 1.00 -3.76
CA ASP A 87 20.82 0.46 -2.40
C ASP A 87 22.26 0.27 -1.93
N ASN A 88 22.74 1.07 -0.99
CA ASN A 88 24.12 1.02 -0.49
C ASN A 88 25.17 0.93 -1.62
N GLY A 89 25.00 1.74 -2.66
CA GLY A 89 25.93 1.77 -3.82
C GLY A 89 25.70 0.66 -4.86
N VAL A 90 24.78 -0.27 -4.63
CA VAL A 90 24.39 -1.29 -5.61
C VAL A 90 23.21 -0.79 -6.42
N MET A 91 23.38 -0.66 -7.75
CA MET A 91 22.28 -0.28 -8.62
C MET A 91 21.30 -1.45 -8.75
N ARG A 92 20.03 -1.15 -8.50
CA ARG A 92 18.90 -2.08 -8.64
C ARG A 92 17.90 -1.57 -9.67
N THR A 93 17.16 -2.49 -10.24
CA THR A 93 16.07 -2.19 -11.18
C THR A 93 14.86 -3.05 -10.85
N GLY A 94 13.67 -2.47 -11.06
CA GLY A 94 12.41 -3.18 -10.92
C GLY A 94 11.41 -2.70 -11.96
N ASP A 95 10.78 -3.64 -12.65
CA ASP A 95 9.77 -3.36 -13.66
C ASP A 95 8.37 -3.40 -13.03
N MET A 96 7.50 -2.50 -13.47
CA MET A 96 6.12 -2.42 -13.03
C MET A 96 5.20 -2.17 -14.21
N VAL A 97 4.02 -2.76 -14.15
CA VAL A 97 2.93 -2.51 -15.11
C VAL A 97 1.70 -2.00 -14.38
N ALA A 98 1.09 -0.96 -14.90
CA ALA A 98 -0.21 -0.49 -14.42
C ALA A 98 -1.08 -0.02 -15.58
N ALA A 99 -2.39 -0.09 -15.37
CA ALA A 99 -3.38 0.37 -16.32
C ALA A 99 -4.28 1.44 -15.68
N HIS A 100 -4.69 2.41 -16.47
CA HIS A 100 -5.70 3.39 -16.11
C HIS A 100 -6.83 3.34 -17.11
N ARG A 101 -8.07 3.30 -16.60
CA ARG A 101 -9.26 3.25 -17.47
C ARG A 101 -9.38 4.53 -18.28
N ILE A 102 -9.60 4.41 -19.59
CA ILE A 102 -9.87 5.54 -20.48
C ILE A 102 -11.24 6.11 -20.13
N GLN A 103 -11.30 7.43 -19.92
CA GLN A 103 -12.55 8.12 -19.63
C GLN A 103 -13.24 8.55 -20.91
N THR A 104 -14.47 8.08 -21.11
CA THR A 104 -15.32 8.47 -22.23
C THR A 104 -16.41 9.45 -21.79
N LYS A 105 -16.89 10.28 -22.70
CA LYS A 105 -18.03 11.16 -22.44
C LYS A 105 -19.29 10.33 -22.14
N LYS A 106 -20.17 10.89 -21.32
CA LYS A 106 -21.42 10.22 -20.94
C LYS A 106 -22.25 9.84 -22.18
N GLY A 107 -22.53 8.54 -22.30
CA GLY A 107 -23.32 8.00 -23.42
C GLY A 107 -22.52 7.72 -24.71
N SER A 108 -21.20 7.90 -24.69
CA SER A 108 -20.32 7.57 -25.81
C SER A 108 -19.30 6.51 -25.44
N THR A 109 -18.95 5.66 -26.38
CA THR A 109 -17.85 4.67 -26.28
C THR A 109 -16.64 5.07 -27.11
N THR A 110 -16.72 6.12 -27.88
CA THR A 110 -15.70 6.58 -28.86
C THR A 110 -15.23 8.00 -28.63
N GLU A 111 -15.98 8.80 -27.88
CA GLU A 111 -15.58 10.16 -27.53
C GLU A 111 -14.88 10.21 -26.19
N PHE A 112 -13.60 10.49 -26.20
CA PHE A 112 -12.77 10.55 -24.99
C PHE A 112 -12.89 11.91 -24.30
N VAL A 113 -12.74 11.91 -22.94
CA VAL A 113 -12.77 13.15 -22.15
C VAL A 113 -11.41 13.85 -22.22
N ASP A 114 -10.33 13.13 -21.84
CA ASP A 114 -8.98 13.66 -21.83
C ASP A 114 -7.96 12.51 -21.87
N VAL A 115 -7.54 12.15 -23.08
CA VAL A 115 -6.58 11.08 -23.34
C VAL A 115 -5.22 11.38 -22.70
N GLY A 116 -4.79 12.64 -22.72
CA GLY A 116 -3.51 13.03 -22.12
C GLY A 116 -3.48 12.83 -20.61
N ASN A 117 -4.59 13.14 -19.94
CA ASN A 117 -4.71 12.89 -18.51
C ASN A 117 -4.80 11.41 -18.17
N ASP A 118 -5.45 10.60 -19.00
CA ASP A 118 -5.55 9.15 -18.81
C ASP A 118 -4.16 8.48 -18.91
N ILE A 119 -3.33 8.85 -19.90
CA ILE A 119 -1.95 8.38 -20.04
C ILE A 119 -1.09 8.81 -18.84
N LYS A 120 -1.19 10.08 -18.45
CA LYS A 120 -0.48 10.62 -17.29
C LYS A 120 -0.87 9.86 -16.00
N SER A 121 -2.16 9.56 -15.84
CA SER A 121 -2.67 8.81 -14.69
C SER A 121 -2.14 7.39 -14.67
N ALA A 122 -2.12 6.68 -15.82
CA ALA A 122 -1.55 5.35 -15.95
C ALA A 122 -0.06 5.33 -15.55
N ASN A 123 0.73 6.29 -16.05
CA ASN A 123 2.13 6.42 -15.69
C ASN A 123 2.32 6.72 -14.20
N THR A 124 1.53 7.62 -13.64
CA THR A 124 1.60 7.97 -12.21
C THR A 124 1.25 6.77 -11.32
N ASP A 125 0.24 6.00 -11.68
CA ASP A 125 -0.16 4.80 -10.92
C ASP A 125 0.89 3.70 -11.03
N CYS A 126 1.53 3.54 -12.20
CA CYS A 126 2.64 2.62 -12.40
C CYS A 126 3.85 2.99 -11.52
N MET A 127 4.26 4.26 -11.53
CA MET A 127 5.36 4.77 -10.71
C MET A 127 5.08 4.60 -9.21
N LYS A 128 3.87 4.93 -8.73
CA LYS A 128 3.51 4.76 -7.31
C LYS A 128 3.62 3.31 -6.86
N LYS A 129 3.12 2.38 -7.68
CA LYS A 129 3.23 0.95 -7.39
C LYS A 129 4.69 0.49 -7.33
N ALA A 130 5.53 0.98 -8.23
CA ALA A 130 6.96 0.66 -8.22
C ALA A 130 7.66 1.21 -6.97
N LEU A 131 7.42 2.48 -6.60
CA LEU A 131 7.98 3.09 -5.39
C LEU A 131 7.55 2.36 -4.11
N ASN A 132 6.29 1.91 -4.04
CA ASN A 132 5.83 1.12 -2.91
C ASN A 132 6.46 -0.28 -2.91
N MET A 133 6.36 -1.03 -4.01
CA MET A 133 6.79 -2.43 -4.07
C MET A 133 8.30 -2.62 -3.87
N TYR A 134 9.12 -1.72 -4.41
CA TYR A 134 10.57 -1.87 -4.41
C TYR A 134 11.30 -1.05 -3.35
N MET A 135 10.68 0.01 -2.86
CA MET A 135 11.27 0.92 -1.89
C MET A 135 10.49 1.01 -0.57
N ASN A 136 9.39 0.28 -0.42
CA ASN A 136 8.49 0.28 0.75
C ASN A 136 7.89 1.67 1.09
N ILE A 137 7.88 2.62 0.14
CA ILE A 137 7.37 3.98 0.38
C ILE A 137 5.85 3.93 0.51
N ALA A 138 5.32 4.53 1.58
CA ALA A 138 3.90 4.55 1.93
C ALA A 138 3.33 3.14 2.23
N ASP A 139 4.16 2.25 2.76
CA ASP A 139 3.79 0.88 3.07
C ASP A 139 2.70 0.80 4.16
N ASP A 140 2.71 1.73 5.10
CA ASP A 140 1.68 1.90 6.14
C ASP A 140 0.27 2.11 5.57
N VAL A 141 0.14 2.73 4.39
CA VAL A 141 -1.15 2.96 3.73
C VAL A 141 -1.53 1.78 2.85
N TYR A 142 -0.59 1.23 2.08
CA TYR A 142 -0.88 0.19 1.09
C TYR A 142 -0.88 -1.22 1.68
N ARG A 143 -0.10 -1.51 2.73
CA ARG A 143 -0.10 -2.80 3.42
C ARG A 143 -1.46 -3.12 4.02
N ASN A 144 -2.12 -2.14 4.62
CA ASN A 144 -3.46 -2.29 5.18
C ASN A 144 -4.54 -2.65 4.13
N GLN A 145 -4.23 -2.55 2.83
CA GLN A 145 -5.12 -2.98 1.76
C GLN A 145 -4.94 -4.47 1.40
N TYR A 146 -3.86 -5.09 1.88
CA TYR A 146 -3.48 -6.48 1.61
C TYR A 146 -3.48 -7.35 2.88
N GLU A 147 -3.64 -6.76 4.07
CA GLU A 147 -3.86 -7.55 5.28
C GLU A 147 -5.20 -8.26 5.14
N ASP A 148 -5.22 -9.52 5.56
CA ASP A 148 -6.44 -10.31 5.63
C ASP A 148 -7.49 -9.49 6.39
N PRO A 149 -8.63 -9.16 5.77
CA PRO A 149 -9.65 -8.36 6.45
C PRO A 149 -10.31 -9.14 7.59
N GLU A 150 -10.08 -10.44 7.72
CA GLU A 150 -10.64 -11.25 8.79
C GLU A 150 -10.03 -10.91 10.14
N LEU A 151 -10.83 -11.02 11.19
CA LEU A 151 -10.35 -10.88 12.56
C LEU A 151 -9.60 -12.15 12.97
N SER A 152 -8.56 -12.02 13.81
CA SER A 152 -7.97 -13.17 14.46
C SER A 152 -8.97 -13.78 15.47
N ASP A 153 -8.80 -15.06 15.79
CA ASP A 153 -9.65 -15.74 16.77
C ASP A 153 -9.65 -15.01 18.12
N GLU A 154 -8.50 -14.49 18.54
CA GLU A 154 -8.38 -13.68 19.77
C GLU A 154 -9.18 -12.38 19.71
N GLN A 155 -9.15 -11.68 18.56
CA GLN A 155 -9.94 -10.47 18.35
C GLN A 155 -11.44 -10.75 18.34
N VAL A 156 -11.85 -11.88 17.76
CA VAL A 156 -13.25 -12.33 17.76
C VAL A 156 -13.72 -12.60 19.19
N GLU A 157 -12.97 -13.37 19.96
CA GLU A 157 -13.29 -13.67 21.36
C GLU A 157 -13.37 -12.40 22.21
N GLU A 158 -12.40 -11.52 22.06
CA GLU A 158 -12.30 -10.27 22.85
C GLU A 158 -13.48 -9.34 22.57
N ILE A 159 -13.85 -9.14 21.30
CA ILE A 159 -14.93 -8.21 20.95
C ILE A 159 -16.31 -8.77 21.25
N ILE A 160 -16.53 -10.09 21.09
CA ILE A 160 -17.79 -10.74 21.46
C ILE A 160 -17.97 -10.70 22.97
N LYS A 161 -16.93 -10.97 23.74
CA LYS A 161 -16.96 -10.87 25.21
C LYS A 161 -17.29 -9.46 25.65
N LEU A 162 -16.64 -8.45 25.07
CA LEU A 162 -16.91 -7.04 25.38
C LEU A 162 -18.36 -6.65 25.06
N ALA A 163 -18.90 -7.11 23.94
CA ALA A 163 -20.29 -6.88 23.56
C ALA A 163 -21.27 -7.60 24.49
N GLY A 164 -20.96 -8.83 24.90
CA GLY A 164 -21.76 -9.62 25.86
C GLY A 164 -21.79 -8.98 27.27
N ASP A 165 -20.71 -8.33 27.67
CA ASP A 165 -20.67 -7.56 28.93
C ASP A 165 -21.62 -6.34 28.93
N ILE A 166 -22.08 -5.89 27.75
CA ILE A 166 -23.08 -4.84 27.59
C ILE A 166 -24.48 -5.49 27.54
N SER A 167 -24.75 -6.32 26.56
CA SER A 167 -25.98 -7.08 26.45
C SER A 167 -25.88 -8.24 25.46
N ASP A 168 -26.76 -9.25 25.62
CA ASP A 168 -26.88 -10.36 24.66
C ASP A 168 -27.25 -9.89 23.26
N ASP A 169 -27.95 -8.78 23.14
CA ASP A 169 -28.36 -8.21 21.85
C ASP A 169 -27.17 -7.56 21.13
N GLU A 170 -26.30 -6.86 21.84
CA GLU A 170 -25.04 -6.33 21.27
C GLU A 170 -24.08 -7.46 20.85
N ALA A 171 -23.97 -8.53 21.64
CA ALA A 171 -23.18 -9.70 21.26
C ALA A 171 -23.66 -10.32 19.94
N ARG A 172 -24.97 -10.49 19.76
CA ARG A 172 -25.54 -11.01 18.50
C ARG A 172 -25.32 -10.07 17.32
N LYS A 173 -25.41 -8.76 17.53
CA LYS A 173 -25.13 -7.77 16.49
C LYS A 173 -23.67 -7.85 16.04
N ILE A 174 -22.73 -7.92 16.98
CA ILE A 174 -21.30 -8.05 16.68
C ILE A 174 -21.01 -9.35 15.93
N ASP A 175 -21.54 -10.48 16.36
CA ASP A 175 -21.42 -11.77 15.69
C ASP A 175 -21.93 -11.71 14.24
N THR A 176 -23.09 -11.08 14.01
CA THR A 176 -23.63 -10.84 12.67
C THR A 176 -22.74 -9.97 11.81
N LEU A 177 -22.11 -8.94 12.40
CA LEU A 177 -21.21 -8.06 11.67
C LEU A 177 -19.90 -8.77 11.29
N ILE A 178 -19.39 -9.64 12.16
CA ILE A 178 -18.20 -10.47 11.89
C ILE A 178 -18.52 -11.46 10.75
N THR A 179 -19.59 -12.25 10.89
CA THR A 179 -20.00 -13.26 9.92
C THR A 179 -20.29 -12.68 8.54
N SER A 180 -20.80 -11.43 8.48
CA SER A 180 -21.04 -10.73 7.22
C SER A 180 -19.83 -9.99 6.66
N GLY A 181 -18.64 -10.07 7.29
CA GLY A 181 -17.41 -9.36 6.91
C GLY A 181 -17.45 -7.84 7.10
N LYS A 182 -18.54 -7.31 7.69
CA LYS A 182 -18.69 -5.87 7.95
C LYS A 182 -17.85 -5.40 9.13
N LEU A 183 -17.60 -6.25 10.10
CA LEU A 183 -16.61 -6.05 11.16
C LEU A 183 -15.40 -6.92 10.81
N ASN A 184 -14.27 -6.29 10.62
CA ASN A 184 -13.04 -6.90 10.18
C ASN A 184 -11.83 -6.16 10.78
N ASN A 185 -10.63 -6.62 10.51
CA ASN A 185 -9.40 -6.09 11.09
C ASN A 185 -9.21 -4.58 10.83
N LEU A 186 -9.69 -4.06 9.69
CA LEU A 186 -9.56 -2.65 9.33
C LEU A 186 -10.38 -1.71 10.24
N ASN A 187 -11.48 -2.19 10.80
CA ASN A 187 -12.37 -1.39 11.65
C ASN A 187 -12.49 -1.91 13.10
N TYR A 188 -11.79 -2.99 13.44
CA TYR A 188 -11.79 -3.60 14.76
C TYR A 188 -11.53 -2.61 15.89
N LYS A 189 -10.41 -1.86 15.82
CA LYS A 189 -10.03 -0.88 16.85
C LYS A 189 -11.10 0.18 17.10
N ALA A 190 -11.74 0.66 16.03
CA ALA A 190 -12.80 1.67 16.14
C ALA A 190 -14.07 1.07 16.77
N SER A 191 -14.43 -0.16 16.39
CA SER A 191 -15.57 -0.89 16.92
C SER A 191 -15.37 -1.25 18.39
N PHE A 192 -14.20 -1.74 18.75
CA PHE A 192 -13.80 -2.05 20.12
C PHE A 192 -13.87 -0.81 21.02
N ALA A 193 -13.29 0.31 20.58
CA ALA A 193 -13.35 1.58 21.32
C ALA A 193 -14.79 2.10 21.51
N LYS A 194 -15.66 1.87 20.52
CA LYS A 194 -17.10 2.23 20.63
C LYS A 194 -17.80 1.39 21.69
N LEU A 195 -17.61 0.08 21.68
CA LEU A 195 -18.21 -0.83 22.68
C LEU A 195 -17.69 -0.52 24.09
N THR A 196 -16.39 -0.24 24.24
CA THR A 196 -15.82 0.16 25.54
C THR A 196 -16.52 1.39 26.12
N ARG A 197 -16.76 2.43 25.29
CA ARG A 197 -17.51 3.64 25.72
C ARG A 197 -18.97 3.33 26.08
N MET A 198 -19.62 2.43 25.34
CA MET A 198 -20.99 2.01 25.65
C MET A 198 -21.05 1.33 27.00
N LYS A 199 -20.12 0.38 27.28
CA LYS A 199 -20.02 -0.30 28.58
C LYS A 199 -19.74 0.67 29.75
N GLU A 200 -18.95 1.72 29.53
CA GLU A 200 -18.67 2.74 30.54
C GLU A 200 -19.87 3.64 30.82
N ALA A 201 -20.73 3.88 29.82
CA ALA A 201 -21.92 4.70 29.93
C ALA A 201 -23.10 3.98 30.64
N GLU A 202 -23.07 2.66 30.76
CA GLU A 202 -24.08 1.85 31.45
C GLU A 202 -23.76 1.61 32.96
N LYS A 203 -22.62 2.08 33.42
CA LYS A 203 -22.20 2.06 34.83
C LYS A 203 -22.60 3.32 35.57
#